data_eadbff8a27d656c7cff19c43e2384422
#
_entry.id   eadbff8a27d656c7cff19c43e2384422
#
_cell.length_a   1.000
_cell.length_b   1.000
_cell.length_c   1.000
_cell.angle_alpha   90.00
_cell.angle_beta   90.00
_cell.angle_gamma   90.00
#
_symmetry.space_group_name_H-M   'P 1'
#
loop_
_entity.id
_entity.type
_entity.pdbx_description
1 polymer ?
#
loop_
_entity_poly.entity_id
_entity_poly.type
_entity_poly.pdbx_seq_one_letter_code
_entity_poly.pdbx_strand_id
1 'polypeptide(L)'
;MSEVIRVEHLKKYFKDVKAVDDISFSVERGELFGFLGVNGAGKSTTINMLCTLFPPTSGKVEICGYELGKQNEEIKKHIGVVYQNNCLDKLLTVKENLLLRGSLYETDKKKLLNNIKRVCEILELDGVIKRPYGKLSGGQKRRCEIATALLHTPDILFLDEPTTGLDPATRKSVWSTLKKLQKEMEMTVFLTTHYMEEAARANHIAIMDRGHLMQYGTPFTLKEQFAKDKLLIVPKEGEKVQIQQLLDKKGFTFKQKEERLSIPIPNTMSALPLLEEISSLIEGFEVIQGTMDDVFLQITGEEK
;
A
#
# COMPACT_ATOMS: atom_id res chain seq x y z
N MET A 1 -14.30 -11.60 11.14
CA MET A 1 -14.62 -10.26 10.59
C MET A 1 -15.39 -10.47 9.29
N SER A 2 -16.22 -9.55 8.84
CA SER A 2 -17.02 -9.74 7.62
C SER A 2 -16.26 -9.19 6.41
N GLU A 3 -16.19 -9.96 5.34
CA GLU A 3 -15.64 -9.50 4.06
C GLU A 3 -16.49 -8.36 3.51
N VAL A 4 -15.84 -7.30 3.06
CA VAL A 4 -16.49 -6.14 2.44
C VAL A 4 -16.24 -6.06 0.94
N ILE A 5 -15.15 -6.68 0.48
CA ILE A 5 -14.84 -6.91 -0.94
C ILE A 5 -14.51 -8.38 -1.10
N ARG A 6 -15.15 -9.04 -2.08
CA ARG A 6 -14.81 -10.40 -2.53
C ARG A 6 -14.61 -10.40 -4.03
N VAL A 7 -13.47 -10.89 -4.46
CA VAL A 7 -13.08 -10.99 -5.87
C VAL A 7 -12.80 -12.45 -6.20
N GLU A 8 -13.50 -12.99 -7.19
CA GLU A 8 -13.39 -14.39 -7.61
C GLU A 8 -13.11 -14.46 -9.12
N HIS A 9 -11.97 -15.04 -9.49
CA HIS A 9 -11.56 -15.28 -10.87
C HIS A 9 -11.68 -14.08 -11.81
N LEU A 10 -11.33 -12.88 -11.29
CA LEU A 10 -11.45 -11.62 -12.01
C LEU A 10 -10.47 -11.54 -13.17
N LYS A 11 -10.99 -11.23 -14.36
CA LYS A 11 -10.20 -11.06 -15.59
C LYS A 11 -10.54 -9.75 -16.30
N LYS A 12 -9.52 -9.10 -16.85
CA LYS A 12 -9.68 -7.96 -17.74
C LYS A 12 -8.70 -8.02 -18.90
N TYR A 13 -9.24 -8.14 -20.09
CA TYR A 13 -8.48 -8.18 -21.33
C TYR A 13 -8.83 -6.97 -22.18
N PHE A 14 -7.82 -6.31 -22.70
CA PHE A 14 -7.93 -5.22 -23.67
C PHE A 14 -7.29 -5.71 -24.99
N LYS A 15 -8.11 -6.15 -25.94
CA LYS A 15 -7.63 -6.82 -27.16
C LYS A 15 -6.66 -7.96 -26.79
N ASP A 16 -5.39 -7.83 -27.16
CA ASP A 16 -4.35 -8.85 -26.95
C ASP A 16 -3.66 -8.74 -25.58
N VAL A 17 -3.97 -7.67 -24.78
CA VAL A 17 -3.34 -7.44 -23.49
C VAL A 17 -4.20 -8.01 -22.37
N LYS A 18 -3.67 -8.99 -21.65
CA LYS A 18 -4.26 -9.52 -20.41
C LYS A 18 -3.83 -8.65 -19.23
N ALA A 19 -4.53 -7.55 -19.02
CA ALA A 19 -4.20 -6.59 -17.97
C ALA A 19 -4.44 -7.13 -16.56
N VAL A 20 -5.44 -8.02 -16.41
CA VAL A 20 -5.72 -8.79 -15.18
C VAL A 20 -6.12 -10.19 -15.65
N ASP A 21 -5.46 -11.22 -15.14
CA ASP A 21 -5.67 -12.60 -15.56
C ASP A 21 -5.84 -13.51 -14.35
N ASP A 22 -7.11 -13.79 -14.01
CA ASP A 22 -7.55 -14.77 -13.02
C ASP A 22 -7.10 -14.49 -11.58
N ILE A 23 -7.45 -13.31 -11.06
CA ILE A 23 -7.13 -12.95 -9.67
C ILE A 23 -8.32 -13.21 -8.73
N SER A 24 -8.03 -13.69 -7.52
CA SER A 24 -9.01 -13.90 -6.46
C SER A 24 -8.43 -13.44 -5.13
N PHE A 25 -9.17 -12.60 -4.39
CA PHE A 25 -8.80 -12.12 -3.06
C PHE A 25 -10.03 -11.58 -2.34
N SER A 26 -9.90 -11.36 -1.03
CA SER A 26 -10.93 -10.69 -0.23
C SER A 26 -10.33 -9.58 0.63
N VAL A 27 -11.20 -8.63 1.03
CA VAL A 27 -10.85 -7.52 1.92
C VAL A 27 -11.85 -7.49 3.07
N GLU A 28 -11.35 -7.44 4.30
CA GLU A 28 -12.18 -7.38 5.49
C GLU A 28 -12.62 -5.95 5.83
N ARG A 29 -13.76 -5.83 6.51
CA ARG A 29 -14.25 -4.52 6.97
C ARG A 29 -13.29 -3.89 7.98
N GLY A 30 -13.00 -2.60 7.81
CA GLY A 30 -12.15 -1.83 8.72
C GLY A 30 -10.65 -2.08 8.56
N GLU A 31 -10.22 -2.88 7.56
CA GLU A 31 -8.80 -3.08 7.33
C GLU A 31 -8.17 -2.05 6.38
N LEU A 32 -6.88 -1.91 6.49
CA LEU A 32 -6.04 -1.25 5.49
C LEU A 32 -5.42 -2.32 4.62
N PHE A 33 -5.87 -2.37 3.37
CA PHE A 33 -5.45 -3.35 2.37
C PHE A 33 -4.49 -2.73 1.37
N GLY A 34 -3.32 -3.33 1.19
CA GLY A 34 -2.29 -2.91 0.25
C GLY A 34 -2.29 -3.75 -1.04
N PHE A 35 -2.42 -3.11 -2.19
CA PHE A 35 -2.37 -3.77 -3.50
C PHE A 35 -1.09 -3.36 -4.22
N LEU A 36 -0.08 -4.23 -4.18
CA LEU A 36 1.28 -3.97 -4.62
C LEU A 36 1.57 -4.48 -6.02
N GLY A 37 2.57 -3.86 -6.64
CA GLY A 37 3.15 -4.31 -7.90
C GLY A 37 3.88 -3.20 -8.63
N VAL A 38 4.70 -3.54 -9.59
CA VAL A 38 5.36 -2.59 -10.49
C VAL A 38 4.35 -1.88 -11.41
N ASN A 39 4.80 -0.86 -12.11
CA ASN A 39 3.99 -0.20 -13.12
C ASN A 39 3.65 -1.20 -14.23
N GLY A 40 2.37 -1.22 -14.64
CA GLY A 40 1.89 -2.19 -15.62
C GLY A 40 1.46 -3.56 -15.05
N ALA A 41 1.60 -3.80 -13.74
CA ALA A 41 1.20 -5.07 -13.12
C ALA A 41 -0.32 -5.34 -13.12
N GLY A 42 -1.17 -4.34 -13.46
CA GLY A 42 -2.63 -4.48 -13.48
C GLY A 42 -3.36 -3.79 -12.32
N LYS A 43 -2.64 -3.13 -11.40
CA LYS A 43 -3.22 -2.49 -10.19
C LYS A 43 -4.32 -1.47 -10.50
N SER A 44 -4.01 -0.45 -11.31
CA SER A 44 -5.00 0.59 -11.67
C SER A 44 -6.15 0.02 -12.50
N THR A 45 -5.91 -1.02 -13.30
CA THR A 45 -6.99 -1.73 -14.00
C THR A 45 -7.93 -2.41 -13.00
N THR A 46 -7.40 -3.08 -12.00
CA THR A 46 -8.19 -3.74 -10.96
C THR A 46 -9.00 -2.73 -10.16
N ILE A 47 -8.36 -1.67 -9.64
CA ILE A 47 -9.07 -0.64 -8.85
C ILE A 47 -10.17 0.04 -9.67
N ASN A 48 -9.93 0.30 -10.96
CA ASN A 48 -10.92 0.91 -11.84
C ASN A 48 -12.14 0.01 -12.08
N MET A 49 -11.97 -1.32 -12.15
CA MET A 49 -13.09 -2.25 -12.19
C MET A 49 -13.87 -2.22 -10.87
N LEU A 50 -13.18 -2.30 -9.72
CA LEU A 50 -13.81 -2.23 -8.40
C LEU A 50 -14.57 -0.90 -8.18
N CYS A 51 -14.04 0.19 -8.73
CA CYS A 51 -14.69 1.51 -8.73
C CYS A 51 -15.79 1.66 -9.79
N THR A 52 -16.23 0.59 -10.44
CA THR A 52 -17.31 0.57 -11.45
C THR A 52 -17.06 1.39 -12.72
N LEU A 53 -15.81 1.78 -13.03
CA LEU A 53 -15.49 2.61 -14.20
C LEU A 53 -15.60 1.85 -15.51
N PHE A 54 -15.30 0.57 -15.50
CA PHE A 54 -15.51 -0.33 -16.63
C PHE A 54 -15.75 -1.77 -16.15
N PRO A 55 -16.50 -2.58 -16.94
CA PRO A 55 -16.80 -3.94 -16.54
C PRO A 55 -15.58 -4.86 -16.67
N PRO A 56 -15.52 -5.93 -15.87
CA PRO A 56 -14.58 -7.02 -16.09
C PRO A 56 -14.88 -7.77 -17.41
N THR A 57 -13.89 -8.50 -17.91
CA THR A 57 -14.09 -9.44 -19.02
C THR A 57 -14.82 -10.69 -18.52
N SER A 58 -14.45 -11.18 -17.32
CA SER A 58 -15.11 -12.28 -16.62
C SER A 58 -14.71 -12.25 -15.13
N GLY A 59 -15.31 -13.14 -14.35
CA GLY A 59 -15.15 -13.22 -12.90
C GLY A 59 -16.32 -12.59 -12.17
N LYS A 60 -16.33 -12.75 -10.84
CA LYS A 60 -17.35 -12.22 -9.96
C LYS A 60 -16.72 -11.30 -8.92
N VAL A 61 -17.36 -10.16 -8.68
CA VAL A 61 -16.95 -9.22 -7.64
C VAL A 61 -18.18 -8.82 -6.83
N GLU A 62 -18.04 -8.86 -5.52
CA GLU A 62 -19.03 -8.38 -4.58
C GLU A 62 -18.42 -7.31 -3.68
N ILE A 63 -19.07 -6.17 -3.55
CA ILE A 63 -18.63 -5.03 -2.73
C ILE A 63 -19.80 -4.61 -1.85
N CYS A 64 -19.61 -4.63 -0.52
CA CYS A 64 -20.64 -4.34 0.48
C CYS A 64 -21.93 -5.15 0.27
N GLY A 65 -21.83 -6.40 -0.21
CA GLY A 65 -22.98 -7.26 -0.51
C GLY A 65 -23.64 -7.01 -1.87
N TYR A 66 -23.12 -6.11 -2.70
CA TYR A 66 -23.63 -5.79 -4.04
C TYR A 66 -22.75 -6.35 -5.14
N GLU A 67 -23.36 -6.96 -6.16
CA GLU A 67 -22.62 -7.56 -7.28
C GLU A 67 -22.23 -6.51 -8.32
N LEU A 68 -20.94 -6.44 -8.62
CA LEU A 68 -20.38 -5.57 -9.66
C LEU A 68 -20.98 -5.91 -11.04
N GLY A 69 -21.34 -4.87 -11.78
CA GLY A 69 -22.00 -5.00 -13.10
C GLY A 69 -23.51 -5.08 -13.02
N LYS A 70 -24.09 -5.53 -11.89
CA LYS A 70 -25.55 -5.59 -11.71
C LYS A 70 -26.09 -4.45 -10.83
N GLN A 71 -25.33 -4.08 -9.78
CA GLN A 71 -25.75 -3.14 -8.74
C GLN A 71 -24.75 -1.99 -8.57
N ASN A 72 -24.21 -1.49 -9.66
CA ASN A 72 -23.14 -0.47 -9.65
C ASN A 72 -23.55 0.82 -8.94
N GLU A 73 -24.81 1.25 -9.06
CA GLU A 73 -25.29 2.46 -8.39
C GLU A 73 -25.31 2.32 -6.86
N GLU A 74 -25.61 1.11 -6.35
CA GLU A 74 -25.51 0.84 -4.92
C GLU A 74 -24.06 0.80 -4.47
N ILE A 75 -23.18 0.12 -5.23
CA ILE A 75 -21.73 0.10 -4.93
C ILE A 75 -21.17 1.52 -4.82
N LYS A 76 -21.51 2.43 -5.75
CA LYS A 76 -21.04 3.82 -5.75
C LYS A 76 -21.39 4.60 -4.47
N LYS A 77 -22.49 4.26 -3.80
CA LYS A 77 -22.85 4.89 -2.52
C LYS A 77 -21.93 4.49 -1.37
N HIS A 78 -21.33 3.31 -1.46
CA HIS A 78 -20.47 2.73 -0.43
C HIS A 78 -18.97 2.97 -0.64
N ILE A 79 -18.56 3.53 -1.79
CA ILE A 79 -17.15 3.73 -2.12
C ILE A 79 -16.79 5.20 -2.29
N GLY A 80 -15.67 5.61 -1.70
CA GLY A 80 -14.98 6.86 -2.01
C GLY A 80 -13.73 6.58 -2.82
N VAL A 81 -13.40 7.41 -3.81
CA VAL A 81 -12.27 7.17 -4.70
C VAL A 81 -11.37 8.39 -4.78
N VAL A 82 -10.07 8.18 -4.61
CA VAL A 82 -9.03 9.20 -4.78
C VAL A 82 -8.02 8.69 -5.82
N TYR A 83 -8.04 9.30 -6.98
CA TYR A 83 -7.14 8.95 -8.09
C TYR A 83 -5.73 9.48 -7.87
N GLN A 84 -4.78 8.96 -8.65
CA GLN A 84 -3.38 9.41 -8.65
C GLN A 84 -3.28 10.90 -9.01
N ASN A 85 -4.02 11.35 -10.02
CA ASN A 85 -4.05 12.74 -10.45
C ASN A 85 -5.06 13.56 -9.64
N ASN A 86 -4.70 14.81 -9.35
CA ASN A 86 -5.59 15.74 -8.67
C ASN A 86 -6.76 16.13 -9.58
N CYS A 87 -7.99 15.99 -9.07
CA CYS A 87 -9.24 16.23 -9.81
C CYS A 87 -9.99 17.50 -9.38
N LEU A 88 -9.48 18.24 -8.39
CA LEU A 88 -10.11 19.46 -7.89
C LEU A 88 -9.70 20.70 -8.69
N ASP A 89 -10.62 21.67 -8.79
CA ASP A 89 -10.37 22.92 -9.50
C ASP A 89 -9.37 23.79 -8.74
N LYS A 90 -8.30 24.19 -9.45
CA LYS A 90 -7.18 24.96 -8.89
C LYS A 90 -7.55 26.40 -8.54
N LEU A 91 -8.57 26.97 -9.18
CA LEU A 91 -9.03 28.34 -9.00
C LEU A 91 -9.99 28.48 -7.83
N LEU A 92 -10.78 27.45 -7.56
CA LEU A 92 -11.72 27.42 -6.45
C LEU A 92 -11.00 27.22 -5.12
N THR A 93 -11.58 27.76 -4.05
CA THR A 93 -11.16 27.46 -2.67
C THR A 93 -11.44 26.02 -2.33
N VAL A 94 -10.81 25.52 -1.26
CA VAL A 94 -11.11 24.19 -0.73
C VAL A 94 -12.60 24.05 -0.45
N LYS A 95 -13.22 25.05 0.23
CA LYS A 95 -14.65 25.03 0.54
C LYS A 95 -15.54 24.94 -0.70
N GLU A 96 -15.24 25.70 -1.74
CA GLU A 96 -16.02 25.70 -2.99
C GLU A 96 -15.90 24.35 -3.70
N ASN A 97 -14.70 23.77 -3.77
CA ASN A 97 -14.51 22.42 -4.29
C ASN A 97 -15.33 21.38 -3.53
N LEU A 98 -15.28 21.41 -2.18
CA LEU A 98 -16.04 20.47 -1.35
C LEU A 98 -17.56 20.65 -1.50
N LEU A 99 -18.04 21.90 -1.59
CA LEU A 99 -19.45 22.18 -1.85
C LEU A 99 -19.90 21.66 -3.22
N LEU A 100 -19.11 21.96 -4.27
CA LEU A 100 -19.43 21.56 -5.64
C LEU A 100 -19.49 20.02 -5.75
N ARG A 101 -18.48 19.33 -5.22
CA ARG A 101 -18.43 17.85 -5.28
C ARG A 101 -19.47 17.20 -4.37
N GLY A 102 -19.65 17.72 -3.17
CA GLY A 102 -20.61 17.18 -2.21
C GLY A 102 -22.06 17.33 -2.64
N SER A 103 -22.41 18.39 -3.39
CA SER A 103 -23.76 18.57 -3.93
C SER A 103 -24.18 17.51 -4.96
N LEU A 104 -23.25 16.72 -5.47
CA LEU A 104 -23.55 15.58 -6.34
C LEU A 104 -24.13 14.38 -5.56
N TYR A 105 -23.88 14.30 -4.24
CA TYR A 105 -24.28 13.20 -3.38
C TYR A 105 -25.37 13.61 -2.38
N GLU A 106 -25.37 14.87 -1.90
CA GLU A 106 -26.29 15.35 -0.87
C GLU A 106 -26.94 16.66 -1.31
N THR A 107 -28.25 16.63 -1.43
CA THR A 107 -29.10 17.79 -1.84
C THR A 107 -29.46 18.68 -0.66
N ASP A 108 -29.51 18.12 0.57
CA ASP A 108 -29.73 18.90 1.78
C ASP A 108 -28.47 19.71 2.13
N LYS A 109 -28.55 21.03 1.91
CA LYS A 109 -27.45 21.96 2.17
C LYS A 109 -26.95 21.91 3.63
N LYS A 110 -27.82 21.69 4.60
CA LYS A 110 -27.46 21.63 6.02
C LYS A 110 -26.66 20.37 6.32
N LYS A 111 -27.10 19.21 5.81
CA LYS A 111 -26.36 17.96 5.92
C LYS A 111 -25.01 18.04 5.21
N LEU A 112 -24.96 18.58 4.00
CA LEU A 112 -23.73 18.77 3.26
C LEU A 112 -22.72 19.62 4.04
N LEU A 113 -23.15 20.75 4.60
CA LEU A 113 -22.27 21.63 5.38
C LEU A 113 -21.75 20.92 6.65
N ASN A 114 -22.58 20.11 7.31
CA ASN A 114 -22.15 19.31 8.47
C ASN A 114 -21.12 18.25 8.06
N ASN A 115 -21.32 17.57 6.93
CA ASN A 115 -20.36 16.59 6.41
C ASN A 115 -19.03 17.26 6.07
N ILE A 116 -19.06 18.42 5.39
CA ILE A 116 -17.85 19.20 5.08
C ILE A 116 -17.11 19.59 6.35
N LYS A 117 -17.82 20.09 7.37
CA LYS A 117 -17.22 20.44 8.66
C LYS A 117 -16.52 19.23 9.28
N ARG A 118 -17.22 18.11 9.38
CA ARG A 118 -16.67 16.86 9.95
C ARG A 118 -15.41 16.38 9.22
N VAL A 119 -15.42 16.32 7.89
CA VAL A 119 -14.25 15.86 7.14
C VAL A 119 -13.08 16.86 7.23
N CYS A 120 -13.35 18.17 7.30
CA CYS A 120 -12.31 19.18 7.48
C CYS A 120 -11.64 19.08 8.86
N GLU A 121 -12.40 18.83 9.92
CA GLU A 121 -11.87 18.59 11.27
C GLU A 121 -10.97 17.35 11.31
N ILE A 122 -11.45 16.22 10.76
CA ILE A 122 -10.69 14.95 10.73
C ILE A 122 -9.39 15.09 9.94
N LEU A 123 -9.43 15.82 8.81
CA LEU A 123 -8.32 15.96 7.87
C LEU A 123 -7.49 17.22 8.11
N GLU A 124 -7.76 17.98 9.17
CA GLU A 124 -7.02 19.19 9.55
C GLU A 124 -6.97 20.23 8.42
N LEU A 125 -8.12 20.49 7.79
CA LEU A 125 -8.25 21.44 6.67
C LEU A 125 -8.78 22.81 7.07
N ASP A 126 -9.15 23.05 8.34
CA ASP A 126 -9.77 24.29 8.80
C ASP A 126 -8.90 25.52 8.50
N GLY A 127 -7.58 25.41 8.70
CA GLY A 127 -6.62 26.48 8.44
C GLY A 127 -6.46 26.86 6.96
N VAL A 128 -6.94 26.01 6.04
CA VAL A 128 -6.78 26.23 4.58
C VAL A 128 -8.10 26.25 3.82
N ILE A 129 -9.23 26.07 4.48
CA ILE A 129 -10.55 25.89 3.84
C ILE A 129 -10.97 27.06 2.92
N LYS A 130 -10.51 28.27 3.21
CA LYS A 130 -10.76 29.50 2.42
C LYS A 130 -9.66 29.77 1.37
N ARG A 131 -8.61 28.96 1.32
CA ARG A 131 -7.51 29.16 0.36
C ARG A 131 -7.83 28.51 -0.98
N PRO A 132 -7.41 29.11 -2.11
CA PRO A 132 -7.49 28.47 -3.42
C PRO A 132 -6.72 27.14 -3.41
N TYR A 133 -7.35 26.07 -3.93
CA TYR A 133 -6.76 24.73 -3.98
C TYR A 133 -5.40 24.72 -4.70
N GLY A 134 -5.25 25.50 -5.78
CA GLY A 134 -4.00 25.60 -6.53
C GLY A 134 -2.79 26.06 -5.71
N LYS A 135 -3.03 26.84 -4.62
CA LYS A 135 -1.98 27.40 -3.75
C LYS A 135 -1.61 26.53 -2.54
N LEU A 136 -2.15 25.32 -2.46
CA LEU A 136 -1.89 24.38 -1.39
C LEU A 136 -0.60 23.56 -1.63
N SER A 137 0.04 23.10 -0.55
CA SER A 137 1.12 22.10 -0.64
C SER A 137 0.59 20.76 -1.16
N GLY A 138 1.47 19.87 -1.62
CA GLY A 138 1.10 18.54 -2.11
C GLY A 138 0.28 17.73 -1.08
N GLY A 139 0.70 17.72 0.17
CA GLY A 139 -0.02 17.03 1.24
C GLY A 139 -1.37 17.65 1.57
N GLN A 140 -1.47 19.00 1.56
CA GLN A 140 -2.76 19.68 1.73
C GLN A 140 -3.70 19.36 0.57
N LYS A 141 -3.20 19.34 -0.67
CA LYS A 141 -3.98 18.92 -1.85
C LYS A 141 -4.48 17.49 -1.67
N ARG A 142 -3.61 16.56 -1.27
CA ARG A 142 -3.99 15.16 -1.08
C ARG A 142 -5.06 15.00 0.01
N ARG A 143 -4.95 15.72 1.12
CA ARG A 143 -5.99 15.75 2.16
C ARG A 143 -7.32 16.29 1.64
N CYS A 144 -7.31 17.30 0.77
CA CYS A 144 -8.53 17.81 0.12
C CYS A 144 -9.18 16.78 -0.81
N GLU A 145 -8.40 16.04 -1.60
CA GLU A 145 -8.91 14.94 -2.44
C GLU A 145 -9.56 13.85 -1.57
N ILE A 146 -8.91 13.46 -0.47
CA ILE A 146 -9.48 12.51 0.50
C ILE A 146 -10.76 13.07 1.11
N ALA A 147 -10.78 14.36 1.52
CA ALA A 147 -11.98 15.01 2.04
C ALA A 147 -13.16 14.90 1.08
N THR A 148 -12.91 15.14 -0.20
CA THR A 148 -13.93 15.03 -1.24
C THR A 148 -14.53 13.63 -1.33
N ALA A 149 -13.68 12.59 -1.27
CA ALA A 149 -14.10 11.20 -1.33
C ALA A 149 -14.90 10.74 -0.08
N LEU A 150 -14.78 11.47 1.04
CA LEU A 150 -15.46 11.16 2.30
C LEU A 150 -16.78 11.92 2.53
N LEU A 151 -17.17 12.84 1.64
CA LEU A 151 -18.35 13.71 1.83
C LEU A 151 -19.65 12.94 1.96
N HIS A 152 -19.79 11.81 1.31
CA HIS A 152 -20.98 10.95 1.35
C HIS A 152 -20.86 9.77 2.33
N THR A 153 -19.82 9.80 3.19
CA THR A 153 -19.58 8.79 4.25
C THR A 153 -19.51 7.35 3.74
N PRO A 154 -18.59 7.05 2.80
CA PRO A 154 -18.47 5.70 2.24
C PRO A 154 -17.98 4.69 3.28
N ASP A 155 -18.22 3.40 3.05
CA ASP A 155 -17.66 2.28 3.83
C ASP A 155 -16.22 1.97 3.42
N ILE A 156 -15.86 2.19 2.16
CA ILE A 156 -14.57 1.87 1.57
C ILE A 156 -13.97 3.09 0.90
N LEU A 157 -12.69 3.35 1.20
CA LEU A 157 -11.89 4.39 0.52
C LEU A 157 -10.85 3.73 -0.39
N PHE A 158 -11.03 3.88 -1.70
CA PHE A 158 -10.05 3.49 -2.70
C PHE A 158 -9.05 4.62 -2.96
N LEU A 159 -7.76 4.30 -2.96
CA LEU A 159 -6.67 5.25 -3.18
C LEU A 159 -5.70 4.68 -4.23
N ASP A 160 -5.65 5.31 -5.40
CA ASP A 160 -4.69 4.92 -6.42
C ASP A 160 -3.38 5.72 -6.24
N GLU A 161 -2.32 5.03 -5.82
CA GLU A 161 -0.99 5.57 -5.55
C GLU A 161 -0.99 6.88 -4.73
N PRO A 162 -1.54 6.88 -3.49
CA PRO A 162 -1.85 8.12 -2.76
C PRO A 162 -0.65 8.99 -2.40
N THR A 163 0.56 8.46 -2.45
CA THR A 163 1.79 9.10 -1.97
C THR A 163 2.81 9.34 -3.07
N THR A 164 2.52 8.92 -4.30
CA THR A 164 3.42 9.10 -5.44
C THR A 164 3.71 10.58 -5.69
N GLY A 165 5.00 10.91 -5.85
CA GLY A 165 5.47 12.28 -6.07
C GLY A 165 5.49 13.18 -4.83
N LEU A 166 5.19 12.65 -3.63
CA LEU A 166 5.27 13.39 -2.38
C LEU A 166 6.64 13.21 -1.70
N ASP A 167 7.11 14.26 -1.04
CA ASP A 167 8.30 14.20 -0.19
C ASP A 167 8.06 13.29 1.04
N PRO A 168 9.13 12.78 1.71
CA PRO A 168 9.00 11.83 2.82
C PRO A 168 8.15 12.34 4.00
N ALA A 169 8.25 13.63 4.35
CA ALA A 169 7.49 14.20 5.45
C ALA A 169 5.99 14.27 5.11
N THR A 170 5.66 14.72 3.91
CA THR A 170 4.30 14.75 3.38
C THR A 170 3.71 13.34 3.27
N ARG A 171 4.47 12.37 2.80
CA ARG A 171 4.08 10.95 2.74
C ARG A 171 3.71 10.43 4.13
N LYS A 172 4.55 10.68 5.15
CA LYS A 172 4.27 10.32 6.54
C LYS A 172 2.97 10.93 7.05
N SER A 173 2.69 12.20 6.70
CA SER A 173 1.44 12.89 7.05
C SER A 173 0.21 12.23 6.42
N VAL A 174 0.26 11.87 5.13
CA VAL A 174 -0.83 11.14 4.45
C VAL A 174 -1.09 9.80 5.14
N TRP A 175 -0.04 9.04 5.45
CA TRP A 175 -0.17 7.77 6.17
C TRP A 175 -0.78 7.91 7.57
N SER A 176 -0.40 8.96 8.32
CA SER A 176 -1.02 9.27 9.61
C SER A 176 -2.52 9.52 9.45
N THR A 177 -2.91 10.26 8.42
CA THR A 177 -4.31 10.52 8.07
C THR A 177 -5.07 9.23 7.76
N LEU A 178 -4.52 8.34 6.92
CA LEU A 178 -5.17 7.06 6.58
C LEU A 178 -5.37 6.16 7.80
N LYS A 179 -4.37 6.08 8.68
CA LYS A 179 -4.49 5.34 9.95
C LYS A 179 -5.54 5.94 10.88
N LYS A 180 -5.66 7.27 10.91
CA LYS A 180 -6.70 7.96 11.69
C LYS A 180 -8.09 7.61 11.16
N LEU A 181 -8.30 7.68 9.84
CA LEU A 181 -9.56 7.31 9.20
C LEU A 181 -9.93 5.84 9.49
N GLN A 182 -8.97 4.91 9.36
CA GLN A 182 -9.19 3.50 9.68
C GLN A 182 -9.66 3.31 11.13
N LYS A 183 -8.96 3.93 12.09
CA LYS A 183 -9.23 3.71 13.52
C LYS A 183 -10.48 4.43 14.03
N GLU A 184 -10.67 5.70 13.65
CA GLU A 184 -11.72 6.55 14.20
C GLU A 184 -13.05 6.41 13.46
N MET A 185 -13.01 6.00 12.18
CA MET A 185 -14.21 5.85 11.34
C MET A 185 -14.51 4.39 10.97
N GLU A 186 -13.70 3.45 11.46
CA GLU A 186 -13.77 2.03 11.05
C GLU A 186 -13.74 1.86 9.52
N MET A 187 -13.06 2.79 8.85
CA MET A 187 -12.99 2.88 7.40
C MET A 187 -12.16 1.73 6.83
N THR A 188 -12.71 1.01 5.87
CA THR A 188 -11.90 0.12 5.04
C THR A 188 -11.11 0.94 4.03
N VAL A 189 -9.80 0.76 4.00
CA VAL A 189 -8.92 1.49 3.09
C VAL A 189 -8.26 0.51 2.12
N PHE A 190 -8.55 0.65 0.84
CA PHE A 190 -7.90 -0.10 -0.24
C PHE A 190 -6.94 0.84 -0.98
N LEU A 191 -5.65 0.57 -0.94
CA LEU A 191 -4.68 1.40 -1.64
C LEU A 191 -3.80 0.61 -2.60
N THR A 192 -3.50 1.21 -3.74
CA THR A 192 -2.43 0.72 -4.62
C THR A 192 -1.13 1.45 -4.30
N THR A 193 -0.01 0.75 -4.38
CA THR A 193 1.31 1.35 -4.26
C THR A 193 2.37 0.49 -4.96
N HIS A 194 3.46 1.14 -5.36
CA HIS A 194 4.69 0.49 -5.78
C HIS A 194 5.81 0.65 -4.73
N TYR A 195 5.51 1.30 -3.60
CA TYR A 195 6.45 1.47 -2.48
C TYR A 195 6.26 0.34 -1.48
N MET A 196 7.25 -0.54 -1.37
CA MET A 196 7.18 -1.73 -0.51
C MET A 196 7.10 -1.38 0.98
N GLU A 197 7.77 -0.30 1.42
CA GLU A 197 7.68 0.21 2.80
C GLU A 197 6.28 0.64 3.20
N GLU A 198 5.48 1.10 2.24
CA GLU A 198 4.09 1.49 2.48
C GLU A 198 3.22 0.27 2.74
N ALA A 199 3.44 -0.78 1.96
CA ALA A 199 2.75 -2.04 2.12
C ALA A 199 2.97 -2.68 3.48
N ALA A 200 4.16 -2.55 4.05
CA ALA A 200 4.44 -3.04 5.41
C ALA A 200 3.52 -2.47 6.50
N ARG A 201 2.74 -1.43 6.19
CA ARG A 201 1.79 -0.80 7.11
C ARG A 201 0.35 -1.30 6.97
N ALA A 202 0.08 -2.10 5.94
CA ALA A 202 -1.23 -2.68 5.68
C ALA A 202 -1.52 -3.86 6.63
N ASN A 203 -2.79 -4.21 6.78
CA ASN A 203 -3.20 -5.42 7.50
C ASN A 203 -2.96 -6.65 6.62
N HIS A 204 -3.41 -6.59 5.35
CA HIS A 204 -3.13 -7.58 4.33
C HIS A 204 -2.58 -6.92 3.07
N ILE A 205 -1.85 -7.72 2.31
CA ILE A 205 -1.18 -7.31 1.08
C ILE A 205 -1.50 -8.32 -0.02
N ALA A 206 -1.83 -7.81 -1.19
CA ALA A 206 -1.86 -8.58 -2.43
C ALA A 206 -0.73 -8.08 -3.34
N ILE A 207 0.14 -8.97 -3.78
CA ILE A 207 1.26 -8.67 -4.67
C ILE A 207 0.89 -9.11 -6.09
N MET A 208 0.84 -8.13 -7.00
CA MET A 208 0.58 -8.36 -8.42
C MET A 208 1.83 -8.24 -9.27
N ASP A 209 1.95 -9.14 -10.23
CA ASP A 209 2.89 -9.02 -11.34
C ASP A 209 2.24 -9.50 -12.64
N ARG A 210 2.42 -8.73 -13.73
CA ARG A 210 1.96 -9.07 -15.10
C ARG A 210 0.52 -9.59 -15.18
N GLY A 211 -0.38 -8.95 -14.43
CA GLY A 211 -1.81 -9.28 -14.40
C GLY A 211 -2.19 -10.43 -13.47
N HIS A 212 -1.26 -11.09 -12.81
CA HIS A 212 -1.50 -12.20 -11.90
C HIS A 212 -1.33 -11.78 -10.44
N LEU A 213 -2.09 -12.40 -9.56
CA LEU A 213 -1.90 -12.31 -8.12
C LEU A 213 -0.83 -13.33 -7.71
N MET A 214 0.36 -12.86 -7.40
CA MET A 214 1.50 -13.70 -7.05
C MET A 214 1.43 -14.21 -5.62
N GLN A 215 1.08 -13.32 -4.67
CA GLN A 215 0.97 -13.65 -3.25
C GLN A 215 -0.09 -12.77 -2.56
N TYR A 216 -0.66 -13.33 -1.49
CA TYR A 216 -1.63 -12.68 -0.62
C TYR A 216 -1.37 -13.08 0.83
N GLY A 217 -1.34 -12.14 1.75
CA GLY A 217 -1.10 -12.42 3.17
C GLY A 217 -0.85 -11.15 3.99
N THR A 218 -0.52 -11.34 5.26
CA THR A 218 -0.07 -10.23 6.11
C THR A 218 1.39 -9.88 5.79
N PRO A 219 1.84 -8.63 6.03
CA PRO A 219 3.26 -8.27 5.90
C PRO A 219 4.19 -9.21 6.68
N PHE A 220 3.74 -9.65 7.85
CA PHE A 220 4.49 -10.56 8.71
C PHE A 220 4.67 -11.94 8.06
N THR A 221 3.58 -12.58 7.64
CA THR A 221 3.64 -13.92 7.02
C THR A 221 4.43 -13.92 5.71
N LEU A 222 4.27 -12.87 4.91
CA LEU A 222 5.03 -12.74 3.66
C LEU A 222 6.53 -12.56 3.90
N LYS A 223 6.93 -11.79 4.92
CA LYS A 223 8.34 -11.68 5.30
C LYS A 223 8.92 -12.99 5.81
N GLU A 224 8.20 -13.73 6.66
CA GLU A 224 8.67 -15.03 7.14
C GLU A 224 8.89 -16.04 6.01
N GLN A 225 8.04 -16.00 4.98
CA GLN A 225 8.12 -16.94 3.86
C GLN A 225 9.16 -16.56 2.81
N PHE A 226 9.31 -15.28 2.50
CA PHE A 226 10.04 -14.81 1.32
C PHE A 226 11.22 -13.90 1.62
N ALA A 227 11.36 -13.35 2.84
CA ALA A 227 12.47 -12.47 3.18
C ALA A 227 13.39 -13.12 4.20
N LYS A 228 14.67 -13.27 3.87
CA LYS A 228 15.70 -13.74 4.79
C LYS A 228 16.32 -12.56 5.52
N ASP A 229 16.59 -12.74 6.80
CA ASP A 229 17.42 -11.80 7.55
C ASP A 229 18.85 -11.84 7.05
N LYS A 230 19.62 -10.78 7.29
CA LYS A 230 21.02 -10.67 6.88
C LYS A 230 21.84 -10.34 8.11
N LEU A 231 22.83 -11.18 8.41
CA LEU A 231 23.87 -10.86 9.37
C LEU A 231 25.00 -10.16 8.64
N LEU A 232 25.22 -8.88 9.00
CA LEU A 232 26.38 -8.12 8.56
C LEU A 232 27.45 -8.21 9.64
N ILE A 233 28.66 -8.56 9.26
CA ILE A 233 29.81 -8.61 10.17
C ILE A 233 30.95 -7.73 9.65
N VAL A 234 31.66 -7.09 10.56
CA VAL A 234 32.90 -6.34 10.30
C VAL A 234 34.03 -7.17 10.86
N PRO A 235 34.85 -7.84 10.01
CA PRO A 235 36.02 -8.56 10.46
C PRO A 235 37.08 -7.63 11.09
N LYS A 236 37.81 -8.11 12.11
CA LYS A 236 39.03 -7.44 12.57
C LYS A 236 40.05 -7.45 11.47
N GLU A 237 40.99 -6.52 11.57
CA GLU A 237 42.13 -6.44 10.63
C GLU A 237 42.93 -7.77 10.59
N GLY A 238 43.09 -8.33 9.39
CA GLY A 238 43.74 -9.63 9.18
C GLY A 238 42.85 -10.88 9.34
N GLU A 239 41.67 -10.80 10.00
CA GLU A 239 40.86 -11.98 10.34
C GLU A 239 39.82 -12.35 9.25
N LYS A 240 39.69 -11.54 8.22
CA LYS A 240 38.69 -11.71 7.17
C LYS A 240 38.76 -13.06 6.46
N VAL A 241 39.97 -13.53 6.11
CA VAL A 241 40.17 -14.80 5.40
C VAL A 241 39.77 -15.98 6.29
N GLN A 242 40.08 -15.93 7.58
CA GLN A 242 39.72 -16.96 8.54
C GLN A 242 38.20 -17.08 8.68
N ILE A 243 37.48 -15.94 8.77
CA ILE A 243 36.01 -15.91 8.83
C ILE A 243 35.40 -16.51 7.55
N GLN A 244 35.92 -16.13 6.37
CA GLN A 244 35.43 -16.67 5.09
C GLN A 244 35.58 -18.19 5.01
N GLN A 245 36.74 -18.72 5.40
CA GLN A 245 37.01 -20.16 5.44
C GLN A 245 36.06 -20.88 6.41
N LEU A 246 35.75 -20.28 7.55
CA LEU A 246 34.80 -20.83 8.52
C LEU A 246 33.38 -20.84 7.97
N LEU A 247 32.95 -19.77 7.31
CA LEU A 247 31.65 -19.68 6.65
C LEU A 247 31.50 -20.74 5.56
N ASP A 248 32.52 -20.88 4.68
CA ASP A 248 32.55 -21.89 3.62
C ASP A 248 32.48 -23.31 4.18
N LYS A 249 33.26 -23.61 5.22
CA LYS A 249 33.24 -24.90 5.90
C LYS A 249 31.87 -25.26 6.49
N LYS A 250 31.13 -24.26 6.93
CA LYS A 250 29.77 -24.43 7.48
C LYS A 250 28.68 -24.38 6.43
N GLY A 251 29.02 -24.12 5.16
CA GLY A 251 28.07 -24.06 4.06
C GLY A 251 27.23 -22.77 4.04
N PHE A 252 27.68 -21.70 4.71
CA PHE A 252 27.04 -20.39 4.60
C PHE A 252 27.45 -19.72 3.29
N THR A 253 26.45 -19.21 2.56
CA THR A 253 26.70 -18.28 1.47
C THR A 253 26.91 -16.88 2.03
N PHE A 254 27.82 -16.10 1.46
CA PHE A 254 28.02 -14.72 1.86
C PHE A 254 28.34 -13.82 0.66
N LYS A 255 28.03 -12.53 0.79
CA LYS A 255 28.42 -11.50 -0.18
C LYS A 255 29.36 -10.52 0.52
N GLN A 256 30.46 -10.17 -0.15
CA GLN A 256 31.32 -9.09 0.34
C GLN A 256 30.80 -7.75 -0.16
N LYS A 257 30.66 -6.79 0.76
CA LYS A 257 30.38 -5.38 0.46
C LYS A 257 31.41 -4.55 1.20
N GLU A 258 32.33 -3.95 0.46
CA GLU A 258 33.42 -3.17 1.04
C GLU A 258 34.22 -4.00 2.10
N GLU A 259 34.20 -3.55 3.35
CA GLU A 259 34.86 -4.20 4.48
C GLU A 259 33.94 -5.16 5.24
N ARG A 260 32.66 -5.27 4.86
CA ARG A 260 31.67 -6.10 5.54
C ARG A 260 31.39 -7.39 4.79
N LEU A 261 31.07 -8.44 5.54
CA LEU A 261 30.50 -9.67 5.00
C LEU A 261 29.02 -9.72 5.33
N SER A 262 28.20 -9.98 4.32
CA SER A 262 26.74 -10.10 4.45
C SER A 262 26.35 -11.57 4.29
N ILE A 263 25.79 -12.16 5.31
CA ILE A 263 25.44 -13.58 5.40
C ILE A 263 23.91 -13.67 5.50
N PRO A 264 23.21 -14.27 4.52
CA PRO A 264 21.80 -14.57 4.64
C PRO A 264 21.55 -15.58 5.77
N ILE A 265 20.62 -15.28 6.66
CA ILE A 265 20.23 -16.16 7.77
C ILE A 265 18.71 -16.34 7.75
N PRO A 266 18.18 -17.49 8.20
CA PRO A 266 16.74 -17.74 8.20
C PRO A 266 15.94 -16.73 9.03
N ASN A 267 16.44 -16.36 10.21
CA ASN A 267 15.86 -15.37 11.11
C ASN A 267 16.94 -14.82 12.05
N THR A 268 16.62 -13.77 12.79
CA THR A 268 17.53 -13.07 13.70
C THR A 268 18.19 -13.99 14.72
N MET A 269 17.43 -14.96 15.28
CA MET A 269 17.95 -15.89 16.29
C MET A 269 18.99 -16.87 15.71
N SER A 270 18.91 -17.16 14.41
CA SER A 270 19.87 -18.01 13.71
C SER A 270 21.28 -17.39 13.62
N ALA A 271 21.42 -16.10 13.93
CA ALA A 271 22.74 -15.45 14.02
C ALA A 271 23.54 -15.86 15.24
N LEU A 272 22.88 -16.22 16.36
CA LEU A 272 23.54 -16.42 17.65
C LEU A 272 24.64 -17.49 17.62
N PRO A 273 24.41 -18.71 17.13
CA PRO A 273 25.45 -19.75 17.13
C PRO A 273 26.68 -19.35 16.30
N LEU A 274 26.47 -18.61 15.21
CA LEU A 274 27.56 -18.13 14.39
C LEU A 274 28.32 -16.99 15.08
N LEU A 275 27.62 -16.06 15.71
CA LEU A 275 28.22 -14.94 16.44
C LEU A 275 29.03 -15.40 17.65
N GLU A 276 28.57 -16.42 18.39
CA GLU A 276 29.34 -17.02 19.51
C GLU A 276 30.70 -17.51 19.04
N GLU A 277 30.77 -18.14 17.88
CA GLU A 277 32.00 -18.71 17.35
C GLU A 277 32.96 -17.68 16.76
N ILE A 278 32.44 -16.63 16.12
CA ILE A 278 33.27 -15.61 15.45
C ILE A 278 33.47 -14.34 16.29
N SER A 279 32.93 -14.26 17.50
CA SER A 279 32.93 -13.05 18.34
C SER A 279 34.35 -12.47 18.57
N SER A 280 35.38 -13.32 18.69
CA SER A 280 36.75 -12.91 18.86
C SER A 280 37.40 -12.31 17.58
N LEU A 281 36.84 -12.63 16.39
CA LEU A 281 37.39 -12.33 15.08
C LEU A 281 36.72 -11.08 14.42
N ILE A 282 35.67 -10.55 15.04
CA ILE A 282 34.92 -9.41 14.49
C ILE A 282 35.03 -8.17 15.36
N GLU A 283 34.97 -6.99 14.74
CA GLU A 283 34.86 -5.69 15.43
C GLU A 283 33.41 -5.33 15.77
N GLY A 284 32.48 -5.76 14.94
CA GLY A 284 31.05 -5.49 15.13
C GLY A 284 30.18 -6.32 14.23
N PHE A 285 28.88 -6.33 14.56
CA PHE A 285 27.87 -6.97 13.74
C PHE A 285 26.56 -6.18 13.78
N GLU A 286 25.72 -6.43 12.78
CA GLU A 286 24.38 -5.91 12.67
C GLU A 286 23.49 -7.00 12.08
N VAL A 287 22.29 -7.21 12.65
CA VAL A 287 21.29 -8.09 12.04
C VAL A 287 20.23 -7.22 11.39
N ILE A 288 20.12 -7.29 10.07
CA ILE A 288 19.13 -6.59 9.29
C ILE A 288 17.99 -7.56 8.99
N GLN A 289 16.81 -7.24 9.49
CA GLN A 289 15.62 -8.02 9.19
C GLN A 289 15.24 -7.87 7.72
N GLY A 290 14.70 -8.94 7.14
CA GLY A 290 14.17 -8.94 5.80
C GLY A 290 13.07 -7.88 5.60
N THR A 291 13.12 -7.19 4.48
CA THR A 291 12.22 -6.08 4.12
C THR A 291 11.11 -6.55 3.18
N MET A 292 10.09 -5.71 2.96
CA MET A 292 9.08 -5.99 1.93
C MET A 292 9.66 -5.84 0.51
N ASP A 293 10.76 -5.09 0.33
CA ASP A 293 11.51 -5.08 -0.94
C ASP A 293 12.11 -6.46 -1.23
N ASP A 294 12.71 -7.11 -0.19
CA ASP A 294 13.25 -8.46 -0.34
C ASP A 294 12.15 -9.47 -0.69
N VAL A 295 10.97 -9.37 -0.06
CA VAL A 295 9.78 -10.19 -0.40
C VAL A 295 9.40 -10.03 -1.86
N PHE A 296 9.29 -8.79 -2.32
CA PHE A 296 8.88 -8.48 -3.68
C PHE A 296 9.86 -9.02 -4.71
N LEU A 297 11.16 -8.78 -4.51
CA LEU A 297 12.23 -9.28 -5.38
C LEU A 297 12.24 -10.81 -5.47
N GLN A 298 12.05 -11.49 -4.34
CA GLN A 298 12.00 -12.95 -4.29
C GLN A 298 10.79 -13.52 -5.05
N ILE A 299 9.62 -12.85 -4.96
CA ILE A 299 8.37 -13.32 -5.60
C ILE A 299 8.39 -13.06 -7.10
N THR A 300 8.91 -11.91 -7.54
CA THR A 300 8.91 -11.52 -8.96
C THR A 300 10.12 -12.05 -9.74
N GLY A 301 11.13 -12.60 -9.05
CA GLY A 301 12.34 -13.11 -9.67
C GLY A 301 13.28 -12.02 -10.20
N GLU A 302 13.06 -10.76 -9.82
CA GLU A 302 13.91 -9.62 -10.16
C GLU A 302 15.08 -9.50 -9.18
N GLU A 303 15.92 -10.54 -9.05
CA GLU A 303 17.21 -10.38 -8.38
C GLU A 303 18.12 -9.45 -9.21
N LYS A 304 18.54 -8.34 -8.58
CA LYS A 304 19.56 -7.43 -9.14
C LYS A 304 20.96 -8.00 -8.99
#